data_d246eaca3ccbb1711acd53f68071c15b
#
_entry.id   d246eaca3ccbb1711acd53f68071c15b
#
_cell.length_a   1.000
_cell.length_b   1.000
_cell.length_c   1.000
_cell.angle_alpha   90.00
_cell.angle_beta   90.00
_cell.angle_gamma   90.00
#
_symmetry.space_group_name_H-M   'P 1'
#
loop_
_entity.id
_entity.type
_entity.pdbx_description
1 polymer ?
#
loop_
_entity_poly.entity_id
_entity_poly.type
_entity_poly.pdbx_seq_one_letter_code
_entity_poly.pdbx_strand_id
1 'polypeptide(L)'
;EIFRTGYYEGKGARLVKKIGPMKGIKQDVPEPGEKNIHECQWKPSFTLEIEDDWVSGVYLGRLTTIPDGPQDPYWQSYIIFIVRDDRPADILFQCSDNTWQAYNRWPSNYSIYTHPKGVQGPWAQVSFDRPYGRQSQFMGIVNDPLSFGSGEYLSFEFPMAYFLEKHGYDVTYCSNSDLLTPDRGLKCKAFLSVG
;
A
#
# COMPACT_ATOMS: atom_id res chain seq x y z
N GLU A 1 -1.30 2.37 -14.50
CA GLU A 1 -1.86 3.69 -14.21
C GLU A 1 -1.56 4.05 -12.76
N ILE A 2 -1.14 5.28 -12.50
CA ILE A 2 -0.84 5.75 -11.15
C ILE A 2 -1.94 6.72 -10.74
N PHE A 3 -2.57 6.46 -9.60
CA PHE A 3 -3.60 7.30 -9.02
C PHE A 3 -3.15 7.84 -7.67
N ARG A 4 -3.35 9.13 -7.41
CA ARG A 4 -3.37 9.67 -6.06
C ARG A 4 -4.78 9.53 -5.49
N THR A 5 -4.90 8.92 -4.35
CA THR A 5 -6.17 8.81 -3.63
C THR A 5 -6.50 10.09 -2.89
N GLY A 6 -7.78 10.34 -2.61
CA GLY A 6 -8.25 11.54 -1.91
C GLY A 6 -9.70 11.84 -2.24
N TYR A 7 -10.17 13.06 -1.97
CA TYR A 7 -11.57 13.43 -2.18
C TYR A 7 -11.92 13.65 -3.66
N TYR A 8 -11.18 14.52 -4.35
CA TYR A 8 -11.33 14.85 -5.78
C TYR A 8 -12.79 14.97 -6.25
N GLU A 9 -13.57 15.85 -5.61
CA GLU A 9 -14.99 16.09 -5.92
C GLU A 9 -15.84 14.80 -5.83
N GLY A 10 -15.52 13.90 -4.93
CA GLY A 10 -16.23 12.65 -4.74
C GLY A 10 -15.71 11.47 -5.57
N LYS A 11 -14.74 11.69 -6.45
CA LYS A 11 -14.18 10.62 -7.31
C LYS A 11 -13.29 9.62 -6.56
N GLY A 12 -12.79 10.00 -5.38
CA GLY A 12 -11.94 9.13 -4.54
C GLY A 12 -10.48 9.05 -4.97
N ALA A 13 -10.16 9.36 -6.21
CA ALA A 13 -8.79 9.37 -6.72
C ALA A 13 -8.66 10.22 -7.98
N ARG A 14 -7.44 10.66 -8.27
CA ARG A 14 -7.05 11.35 -9.50
C ARG A 14 -5.98 10.54 -10.22
N LEU A 15 -6.18 10.31 -11.52
CA LEU A 15 -5.13 9.75 -12.37
C LEU A 15 -3.99 10.77 -12.50
N VAL A 16 -2.78 10.32 -12.17
CA VAL A 16 -1.57 11.14 -12.21
C VAL A 16 -0.72 10.79 -13.42
N LYS A 17 -0.52 9.49 -13.67
CA LYS A 17 0.37 9.02 -14.75
C LYS A 17 -0.14 7.72 -15.36
N LYS A 18 0.03 7.59 -16.67
CA LYS A 18 -0.13 6.32 -17.39
C LYS A 18 1.21 5.83 -17.88
N ILE A 19 1.44 4.53 -17.74
CA ILE A 19 2.70 3.88 -18.10
C ILE A 19 2.35 2.59 -18.83
N GLY A 20 3.17 2.24 -19.78
CA GLY A 20 3.07 0.98 -20.47
C GLY A 20 2.37 1.02 -21.82
N PRO A 21 2.04 -0.12 -22.42
CA PRO A 21 2.14 -1.47 -21.85
C PRO A 21 3.58 -1.92 -21.60
N MET A 22 3.74 -2.84 -20.65
CA MET A 22 5.04 -3.45 -20.37
C MET A 22 4.88 -4.96 -20.22
N LYS A 23 5.93 -5.70 -20.54
CA LYS A 23 5.94 -7.15 -20.36
C LYS A 23 6.10 -7.48 -18.87
N GLY A 24 5.15 -8.25 -18.33
CA GLY A 24 5.27 -8.80 -16.98
C GLY A 24 6.37 -9.86 -16.90
N ILE A 25 7.01 -9.95 -15.74
CA ILE A 25 8.02 -10.97 -15.43
C ILE A 25 7.53 -11.72 -14.20
N LYS A 26 7.38 -13.04 -14.34
CA LYS A 26 7.15 -13.91 -13.18
C LYS A 26 8.46 -14.02 -12.41
N GLN A 27 8.40 -13.75 -11.13
CA GLN A 27 9.52 -13.92 -10.21
C GLN A 27 9.15 -14.98 -9.16
N ASP A 28 10.14 -15.70 -8.67
CA ASP A 28 9.92 -16.80 -7.75
C ASP A 28 9.50 -16.29 -6.37
N VAL A 29 8.68 -17.09 -5.70
CA VAL A 29 8.36 -16.89 -4.29
C VAL A 29 9.56 -17.37 -3.48
N PRO A 30 10.15 -16.55 -2.61
CA PRO A 30 11.30 -16.96 -1.83
C PRO A 30 10.93 -18.05 -0.82
N GLU A 31 11.85 -19.00 -0.61
CA GLU A 31 11.76 -19.92 0.52
C GLU A 31 11.86 -19.15 1.84
N PRO A 32 11.21 -19.65 2.91
CA PRO A 32 11.31 -19.01 4.21
C PRO A 32 12.74 -19.06 4.75
N GLY A 33 13.27 -17.92 5.09
CA GLY A 33 14.56 -17.79 5.75
C GLY A 33 14.48 -17.99 7.27
N GLU A 34 15.49 -17.51 7.99
CA GLU A 34 15.49 -17.51 9.44
C GLU A 34 14.25 -16.78 9.99
N LYS A 35 13.67 -17.31 11.08
CA LYS A 35 12.42 -16.79 11.70
C LYS A 35 11.22 -16.75 10.75
N ASN A 36 11.20 -17.61 9.74
CA ASN A 36 10.17 -17.67 8.71
C ASN A 36 9.98 -16.38 7.92
N ILE A 37 11.02 -15.57 7.78
CA ILE A 37 10.96 -14.38 6.93
C ILE A 37 10.92 -14.77 5.45
N HIS A 38 9.99 -14.20 4.72
CA HIS A 38 9.96 -14.22 3.26
C HIS A 38 10.35 -12.84 2.76
N GLU A 39 11.43 -12.75 2.01
CA GLU A 39 11.97 -11.50 1.51
C GLU A 39 12.29 -11.65 0.03
N CYS A 40 11.54 -10.94 -0.80
CA CYS A 40 11.72 -11.00 -2.23
C CYS A 40 12.96 -10.21 -2.67
N GLN A 41 13.72 -10.77 -3.59
CA GLN A 41 14.85 -10.09 -4.24
C GLN A 41 14.43 -9.70 -5.66
N TRP A 42 13.50 -8.75 -5.75
CA TRP A 42 12.93 -8.36 -7.03
C TRP A 42 13.95 -7.69 -7.95
N LYS A 43 13.94 -8.12 -9.19
CA LYS A 43 14.55 -7.36 -10.27
C LYS A 43 13.57 -6.24 -10.66
N PRO A 44 13.99 -4.98 -10.68
CA PRO A 44 13.12 -3.89 -11.11
C PRO A 44 12.58 -4.14 -12.52
N SER A 45 11.27 -4.11 -12.69
CA SER A 45 10.62 -4.14 -14.00
C SER A 45 10.40 -2.73 -14.55
N PHE A 46 10.36 -1.75 -13.65
CA PHE A 46 10.10 -0.36 -13.96
C PHE A 46 10.62 0.53 -12.81
N THR A 47 11.12 1.71 -13.15
CA THR A 47 11.47 2.76 -12.21
C THR A 47 10.53 3.93 -12.41
N LEU A 48 9.89 4.38 -11.33
CA LEU A 48 9.02 5.55 -11.31
C LEU A 48 9.77 6.72 -10.66
N GLU A 49 9.96 7.77 -11.41
CA GLU A 49 10.42 9.04 -10.88
C GLU A 49 9.21 9.82 -10.35
N ILE A 50 9.32 10.26 -9.10
CA ILE A 50 8.32 11.13 -8.45
C ILE A 50 8.64 12.57 -8.86
N GLU A 51 7.71 13.19 -9.56
CA GLU A 51 7.86 14.55 -10.10
C GLU A 51 7.57 15.59 -8.99
N ASP A 52 8.16 16.76 -9.09
CA ASP A 52 8.07 17.81 -8.05
C ASP A 52 6.65 18.34 -7.82
N ASP A 53 5.76 18.17 -8.80
CA ASP A 53 4.35 18.57 -8.72
C ASP A 53 3.45 17.49 -8.07
N TRP A 54 4.01 16.35 -7.68
CA TRP A 54 3.24 15.33 -6.98
C TRP A 54 3.04 15.71 -5.52
N VAL A 55 1.79 15.99 -5.18
CA VAL A 55 1.45 16.38 -3.80
C VAL A 55 1.47 15.18 -2.87
N SER A 56 1.79 15.43 -1.60
CA SER A 56 1.77 14.41 -0.56
C SER A 56 0.45 13.64 -0.53
N GLY A 57 0.52 12.34 -0.32
CA GLY A 57 -0.65 11.47 -0.32
C GLY A 57 -0.32 10.00 -0.51
N VAL A 58 -1.35 9.18 -0.49
CA VAL A 58 -1.25 7.77 -0.81
C VAL A 58 -1.55 7.54 -2.28
N TYR A 59 -0.66 6.84 -2.94
CA TYR A 59 -0.71 6.55 -4.35
C TYR A 59 -0.90 5.06 -4.60
N LEU A 60 -1.68 4.75 -5.60
CA LEU A 60 -1.94 3.38 -6.06
C LEU A 60 -1.51 3.24 -7.52
N GLY A 61 -0.47 2.45 -7.73
CA GLY A 61 -0.10 1.97 -9.05
C GLY A 61 -1.01 0.80 -9.44
N ARG A 62 -2.01 1.06 -10.28
CA ARG A 62 -2.93 0.04 -10.76
C ARG A 62 -2.32 -0.74 -11.92
N LEU A 63 -2.01 -1.98 -11.69
CA LEU A 63 -1.60 -2.94 -12.70
C LEU A 63 -2.84 -3.62 -13.27
N THR A 64 -2.94 -3.69 -14.58
CA THR A 64 -4.06 -4.35 -15.26
C THR A 64 -3.50 -5.22 -16.37
N THR A 65 -3.94 -6.47 -16.45
CA THR A 65 -3.59 -7.34 -17.58
C THR A 65 -4.22 -6.83 -18.86
N ILE A 66 -3.52 -7.01 -19.95
CA ILE A 66 -4.06 -6.82 -21.31
C ILE A 66 -4.28 -8.21 -21.86
N PRO A 67 -5.53 -8.67 -21.96
CA PRO A 67 -5.84 -10.00 -22.52
C PRO A 67 -5.46 -10.05 -23.99
N ASP A 68 -4.87 -11.17 -24.41
CA ASP A 68 -4.60 -11.44 -25.85
C ASP A 68 -5.85 -11.94 -26.58
N GLY A 69 -6.86 -12.42 -25.83
CA GLY A 69 -8.11 -12.91 -26.38
C GLY A 69 -9.26 -12.91 -25.37
N PRO A 70 -10.51 -13.16 -25.84
CA PRO A 70 -11.71 -13.09 -25.00
C PRO A 70 -11.78 -14.15 -23.91
N GLN A 71 -10.94 -15.18 -23.97
CA GLN A 71 -10.85 -16.24 -22.95
C GLN A 71 -9.77 -15.97 -21.90
N ASP A 72 -8.95 -14.96 -22.10
CA ASP A 72 -7.90 -14.63 -21.15
C ASP A 72 -8.46 -13.90 -19.93
N PRO A 73 -8.02 -14.25 -18.73
CA PRO A 73 -8.55 -13.66 -17.53
C PRO A 73 -8.13 -12.19 -17.42
N TYR A 74 -9.07 -11.35 -17.01
CA TYR A 74 -8.79 -10.00 -16.58
C TYR A 74 -8.32 -10.02 -15.12
N TRP A 75 -7.13 -9.48 -14.88
CA TRP A 75 -6.58 -9.33 -13.54
C TRP A 75 -6.23 -7.88 -13.26
N GLN A 76 -6.46 -7.47 -12.03
CA GLN A 76 -6.07 -6.17 -11.52
C GLN A 76 -5.42 -6.32 -10.15
N SER A 77 -4.38 -5.54 -9.89
CA SER A 77 -3.72 -5.45 -8.60
C SER A 77 -3.12 -4.07 -8.42
N TYR A 78 -2.81 -3.72 -7.17
CA TYR A 78 -2.19 -2.44 -6.84
C TYR A 78 -0.75 -2.60 -6.34
N ILE A 79 0.01 -1.53 -6.51
CA ILE A 79 1.22 -1.23 -5.77
C ILE A 79 0.94 0.04 -5.01
N ILE A 80 0.98 -0.02 -3.68
CA ILE A 80 0.74 1.13 -2.82
C ILE A 80 2.06 1.78 -2.42
N PHE A 81 2.10 3.11 -2.46
CA PHE A 81 3.22 3.88 -1.95
C PHE A 81 2.75 5.24 -1.44
N ILE A 82 3.56 5.88 -0.59
CA ILE A 82 3.26 7.14 0.04
C ILE A 82 4.24 8.18 -0.49
N VAL A 83 3.71 9.25 -1.07
CA VAL A 83 4.49 10.43 -1.39
C VAL A 83 4.38 11.39 -0.21
N ARG A 84 5.50 11.62 0.43
CA ARG A 84 5.60 12.54 1.56
C ARG A 84 6.13 13.90 1.13
N ASP A 85 5.85 14.91 1.91
CA ASP A 85 6.55 16.17 1.87
C ASP A 85 6.93 16.62 3.29
N ASP A 86 7.82 17.60 3.39
CA ASP A 86 8.30 18.11 4.67
C ASP A 86 7.75 19.51 4.97
N ARG A 87 6.73 19.97 4.27
CA ARG A 87 6.08 21.24 4.51
C ARG A 87 5.28 21.22 5.82
N PRO A 88 5.11 22.38 6.46
CA PRO A 88 4.11 22.51 7.52
C PRO A 88 2.70 22.27 6.98
N ALA A 89 1.86 21.61 7.79
CA ALA A 89 0.46 21.34 7.47
C ALA A 89 -0.41 21.40 8.73
N ASP A 90 -1.73 21.40 8.57
CA ASP A 90 -2.62 21.28 9.72
C ASP A 90 -2.54 19.89 10.33
N ILE A 91 -2.51 18.88 9.49
CA ILE A 91 -2.53 17.47 9.88
C ILE A 91 -1.40 16.70 9.21
N LEU A 92 -0.64 15.93 10.01
CA LEU A 92 0.19 14.85 9.53
C LEU A 92 -0.56 13.54 9.71
N PHE A 93 -0.89 12.89 8.61
CA PHE A 93 -1.55 11.59 8.56
C PHE A 93 -0.51 10.48 8.40
N GLN A 94 -0.30 9.70 9.44
CA GLN A 94 0.58 8.53 9.39
C GLN A 94 -0.20 7.32 8.87
N CYS A 95 0.23 6.75 7.77
CA CYS A 95 -0.26 5.48 7.29
C CYS A 95 0.32 4.33 8.11
N SER A 96 -0.48 3.30 8.36
CA SER A 96 -0.12 2.16 9.21
C SER A 96 0.54 1.03 8.41
N ASP A 97 1.53 1.37 7.57
CA ASP A 97 2.19 0.43 6.66
C ASP A 97 2.88 -0.75 7.39
N ASN A 98 3.35 -0.55 8.62
CA ASN A 98 3.81 -1.64 9.48
C ASN A 98 2.67 -2.60 9.81
N THR A 99 1.48 -2.10 10.13
CA THR A 99 0.30 -2.91 10.42
C THR A 99 -0.15 -3.67 9.17
N TRP A 100 -0.14 -3.01 8.01
CA TRP A 100 -0.48 -3.69 6.75
C TRP A 100 0.43 -4.88 6.50
N GLN A 101 1.75 -4.75 6.72
CA GLN A 101 2.69 -5.86 6.58
C GLN A 101 2.54 -6.90 7.68
N ALA A 102 2.22 -6.51 8.90
CA ALA A 102 2.03 -7.44 10.01
C ALA A 102 0.88 -8.43 9.75
N TYR A 103 -0.20 -7.95 9.16
CA TYR A 103 -1.37 -8.76 8.80
C TYR A 103 -1.32 -9.36 7.39
N ASN A 104 -0.37 -8.94 6.56
CA ASN A 104 -0.22 -9.45 5.20
C ASN A 104 0.10 -10.95 5.19
N ARG A 105 -0.84 -11.76 4.74
CA ARG A 105 -0.76 -13.24 4.71
C ARG A 105 -0.12 -13.76 3.43
N TRP A 106 1.05 -13.25 3.09
CA TRP A 106 1.78 -13.67 1.91
C TRP A 106 3.21 -14.16 2.29
N PRO A 107 3.73 -15.21 1.62
CA PRO A 107 3.00 -16.19 0.80
C PRO A 107 2.28 -17.22 1.69
N SER A 108 1.30 -17.93 1.08
CA SER A 108 0.73 -19.13 1.70
C SER A 108 0.28 -18.98 3.17
N ASN A 109 -0.31 -17.84 3.55
CA ASN A 109 -0.80 -17.54 4.89
C ASN A 109 0.27 -17.21 5.95
N TYR A 110 1.50 -16.89 5.56
CA TYR A 110 2.52 -16.38 6.48
C TYR A 110 2.29 -14.91 6.81
N SER A 111 2.15 -14.59 8.09
CA SER A 111 2.15 -13.22 8.63
C SER A 111 2.76 -13.22 10.04
N ILE A 112 2.82 -12.08 10.72
CA ILE A 112 3.22 -12.07 12.14
C ILE A 112 2.27 -12.92 12.98
N TYR A 113 0.99 -12.98 12.63
CA TYR A 113 -0.07 -13.61 13.47
C TYR A 113 -0.51 -14.98 12.96
N THR A 114 -0.14 -15.36 11.75
CA THR A 114 -0.60 -16.61 11.14
C THR A 114 0.55 -17.42 10.56
N HIS A 115 0.35 -18.73 10.54
CA HIS A 115 1.27 -19.68 9.94
C HIS A 115 0.46 -20.69 9.11
N PRO A 116 0.96 -21.18 7.95
CA PRO A 116 0.24 -22.14 7.09
C PRO A 116 -0.21 -23.41 7.80
N LYS A 117 0.51 -23.83 8.84
CA LYS A 117 0.16 -25.01 9.67
C LYS A 117 -0.89 -24.72 10.75
N GLY A 118 -1.50 -23.53 10.77
CA GLY A 118 -2.54 -23.17 11.73
C GLY A 118 -2.07 -22.95 13.16
N VAL A 119 -0.77 -22.84 13.39
CA VAL A 119 -0.20 -22.58 14.72
C VAL A 119 -0.29 -21.07 15.00
N GLN A 120 -0.69 -20.68 16.21
CA GLN A 120 -0.77 -19.28 16.62
C GLN A 120 0.59 -18.77 17.12
N GLY A 121 0.87 -17.51 16.89
CA GLY A 121 2.06 -16.90 17.46
C GLY A 121 2.43 -15.60 16.80
N PRO A 122 3.53 -14.96 17.15
CA PRO A 122 4.40 -14.28 16.19
C PRO A 122 5.40 -15.27 15.62
N TRP A 123 5.10 -15.84 14.46
CA TRP A 123 5.89 -16.93 13.85
C TRP A 123 6.89 -16.44 12.85
N ALA A 124 6.67 -15.25 12.32
CA ALA A 124 7.48 -14.68 11.27
C ALA A 124 8.01 -13.31 11.70
N GLN A 125 9.18 -12.98 11.22
CA GLN A 125 9.50 -11.60 10.93
C GLN A 125 8.88 -11.28 9.57
N VAL A 126 8.53 -10.02 9.34
CA VAL A 126 7.98 -9.59 8.06
C VAL A 126 8.87 -8.52 7.44
N SER A 127 9.03 -8.59 6.13
CA SER A 127 9.75 -7.63 5.32
C SER A 127 8.77 -6.80 4.51
N PHE A 128 9.16 -5.56 4.18
CA PHE A 128 8.46 -4.77 3.17
C PHE A 128 8.73 -5.28 1.75
N ASP A 129 9.78 -6.06 1.54
CA ASP A 129 10.08 -6.72 0.26
C ASP A 129 9.20 -7.95 0.03
N ARG A 130 7.90 -7.75 0.20
CA ARG A 130 6.82 -8.73 -0.07
C ARG A 130 5.65 -8.01 -0.74
N PRO A 131 4.98 -8.63 -1.72
CA PRO A 131 3.74 -8.06 -2.24
C PRO A 131 2.65 -8.14 -1.18
N TYR A 132 1.76 -7.18 -1.14
CA TYR A 132 0.52 -7.34 -0.39
C TYR A 132 -0.34 -8.41 -1.04
N GLY A 133 -0.68 -9.42 -0.24
CA GLY A 133 -1.44 -10.57 -0.71
C GLY A 133 -2.92 -10.26 -0.89
N ARG A 134 -3.61 -11.30 -1.28
CA ARG A 134 -5.05 -11.28 -1.51
C ARG A 134 -5.88 -11.22 -0.23
N GLN A 135 -5.27 -11.61 0.90
CA GLN A 135 -5.98 -11.78 2.16
C GLN A 135 -5.59 -10.66 3.12
N SER A 136 -6.56 -9.82 3.46
CA SER A 136 -6.47 -8.88 4.56
C SER A 136 -6.90 -9.52 5.88
N GLN A 137 -6.75 -8.81 7.00
CA GLN A 137 -7.24 -9.28 8.29
C GLN A 137 -8.78 -9.48 8.32
N PHE A 138 -9.53 -8.84 7.43
CA PHE A 138 -11.00 -8.88 7.35
C PHE A 138 -11.49 -9.53 6.05
N MET A 139 -11.03 -10.73 5.78
CA MET A 139 -11.38 -11.50 4.57
C MET A 139 -12.88 -11.61 4.27
N GLY A 140 -13.75 -11.55 5.27
CA GLY A 140 -15.19 -11.67 5.08
C GLY A 140 -15.91 -10.35 4.75
N ILE A 141 -15.26 -9.20 4.97
CA ILE A 141 -15.87 -7.88 4.82
C ILE A 141 -15.37 -7.16 3.57
N VAL A 142 -14.12 -7.36 3.20
CA VAL A 142 -13.44 -6.60 2.14
C VAL A 142 -12.84 -7.53 1.09
N ASN A 143 -13.51 -8.62 0.81
CA ASN A 143 -13.08 -9.54 -0.24
C ASN A 143 -13.39 -8.98 -1.63
N ASP A 144 -12.99 -7.72 -1.86
CA ASP A 144 -13.05 -7.12 -3.17
C ASP A 144 -11.78 -7.49 -3.95
N PRO A 145 -11.90 -8.29 -5.02
CA PRO A 145 -10.75 -8.65 -5.85
C PRO A 145 -10.05 -7.45 -6.47
N LEU A 146 -10.69 -6.30 -6.54
CA LEU A 146 -10.12 -5.08 -7.10
C LEU A 146 -9.23 -4.31 -6.12
N SER A 147 -9.19 -4.69 -4.84
CA SER A 147 -8.35 -4.03 -3.82
C SER A 147 -7.00 -4.71 -3.58
N PHE A 148 -6.69 -5.79 -4.29
CA PHE A 148 -5.45 -6.54 -4.10
C PHE A 148 -4.21 -5.68 -4.28
N GLY A 149 -3.26 -5.81 -3.36
CA GLY A 149 -1.99 -5.08 -3.39
C GLY A 149 -2.04 -3.70 -2.73
N SER A 150 -3.20 -3.26 -2.23
CA SER A 150 -3.36 -1.96 -1.56
C SER A 150 -3.10 -1.99 -0.05
N GLY A 151 -2.59 -3.09 0.49
CA GLY A 151 -2.51 -3.29 1.95
C GLY A 151 -3.89 -3.20 2.59
N GLU A 152 -3.95 -2.62 3.77
CA GLU A 152 -5.21 -2.38 4.49
C GLU A 152 -5.76 -0.95 4.26
N TYR A 153 -5.07 -0.14 3.47
CA TYR A 153 -5.35 1.28 3.31
C TYR A 153 -6.77 1.58 2.84
N LEU A 154 -7.24 0.93 1.79
CA LEU A 154 -8.57 1.21 1.24
C LEU A 154 -9.69 0.88 2.23
N SER A 155 -9.47 -0.08 3.13
CA SER A 155 -10.45 -0.53 4.10
C SER A 155 -10.51 0.34 5.35
N PHE A 156 -9.36 0.80 5.85
CA PHE A 156 -9.27 1.39 7.18
C PHE A 156 -8.85 2.84 7.20
N GLU A 157 -8.07 3.30 6.23
CA GLU A 157 -7.47 4.62 6.27
C GLU A 157 -8.02 5.57 5.21
N PHE A 158 -8.31 5.05 4.02
CA PHE A 158 -8.86 5.86 2.94
C PHE A 158 -10.14 6.62 3.32
N PRO A 159 -11.11 6.06 4.07
CA PRO A 159 -12.29 6.82 4.49
C PRO A 159 -11.96 8.07 5.30
N MET A 160 -10.97 8.01 6.19
CA MET A 160 -10.52 9.17 6.96
C MET A 160 -9.77 10.17 6.08
N ALA A 161 -8.85 9.70 5.23
CA ALA A 161 -8.14 10.56 4.28
C ALA A 161 -9.10 11.31 3.36
N TYR A 162 -10.08 10.60 2.82
CA TYR A 162 -11.16 11.18 2.02
C TYR A 162 -11.98 12.22 2.79
N PHE A 163 -12.36 11.92 4.04
CA PHE A 163 -13.09 12.83 4.91
C PHE A 163 -12.33 14.12 5.15
N LEU A 164 -11.06 14.04 5.53
CA LEU A 164 -10.22 15.20 5.81
C LEU A 164 -10.08 16.11 4.59
N GLU A 165 -9.77 15.55 3.45
CA GLU A 165 -9.64 16.32 2.20
C GLU A 165 -11.00 16.92 1.75
N LYS A 166 -12.10 16.18 1.92
CA LYS A 166 -13.45 16.67 1.64
C LYS A 166 -13.79 17.92 2.44
N HIS A 167 -13.34 17.99 3.68
CA HIS A 167 -13.60 19.13 4.57
C HIS A 167 -12.54 20.23 4.48
N GLY A 168 -11.58 20.11 3.55
CA GLY A 168 -10.63 21.17 3.25
C GLY A 168 -9.49 21.30 4.26
N TYR A 169 -9.24 20.25 5.06
CA TYR A 169 -8.05 20.22 5.93
C TYR A 169 -6.79 20.15 5.08
N ASP A 170 -5.77 20.86 5.49
CA ASP A 170 -4.42 20.76 4.93
C ASP A 170 -3.71 19.55 5.52
N VAL A 171 -3.53 18.51 4.73
CA VAL A 171 -3.01 17.21 5.16
C VAL A 171 -1.74 16.84 4.41
N THR A 172 -0.72 16.43 5.15
CA THR A 172 0.44 15.71 4.62
C THR A 172 0.42 14.25 5.10
N TYR A 173 1.07 13.37 4.35
CA TYR A 173 1.07 11.94 4.62
C TYR A 173 2.48 11.42 4.84
N CYS A 174 2.63 10.43 5.71
CA CYS A 174 3.89 9.73 5.94
C CYS A 174 3.66 8.24 6.23
N SER A 175 4.74 7.46 6.11
CA SER A 175 4.79 6.07 6.55
C SER A 175 5.18 5.96 8.04
N ASN A 176 5.10 4.77 8.62
CA ASN A 176 5.65 4.51 9.94
C ASN A 176 7.16 4.78 9.99
N SER A 177 7.91 4.35 8.98
CA SER A 177 9.36 4.51 8.93
C SER A 177 9.79 5.97 8.80
N ASP A 178 8.99 6.82 8.21
CA ASP A 178 9.28 8.25 8.11
C ASP A 178 9.37 8.93 9.49
N LEU A 179 8.67 8.43 10.49
CA LEU A 179 8.69 8.95 11.85
C LEU A 179 9.99 8.64 12.62
N LEU A 180 10.85 7.79 12.09
CA LEU A 180 12.18 7.57 12.61
C LEU A 180 13.10 8.78 12.37
N THR A 181 12.70 9.69 11.49
CA THR A 181 13.42 10.95 11.25
C THR A 181 13.00 11.98 12.32
N PRO A 182 13.96 12.55 13.07
CA PRO A 182 13.66 13.57 14.07
C PRO A 182 12.88 14.77 13.50
N ASP A 183 12.01 15.34 14.32
CA ASP A 183 11.24 16.58 14.07
C ASP A 183 10.18 16.50 12.96
N ARG A 184 9.98 15.35 12.34
CA ARG A 184 9.02 15.22 11.23
C ARG A 184 7.59 15.57 11.69
N GLY A 185 7.15 15.08 12.84
CA GLY A 185 5.83 15.35 13.39
C GLY A 185 5.62 16.77 13.93
N LEU A 186 6.70 17.50 14.20
CA LEU A 186 6.62 18.85 14.79
C LEU A 186 6.17 19.94 13.81
N LYS A 187 6.04 19.62 12.52
CA LYS A 187 5.60 20.56 11.49
C LYS A 187 4.09 20.61 11.30
N CYS A 188 3.33 19.86 12.05
CA CYS A 188 1.88 19.80 11.98
C CYS A 188 1.23 20.28 13.29
N LYS A 189 -0.06 20.70 13.22
CA LYS A 189 -0.87 21.05 14.37
C LYS A 189 -1.50 19.82 15.04
N ALA A 190 -1.80 18.79 14.24
CA ALA A 190 -2.34 17.54 14.70
C ALA A 190 -1.63 16.37 14.01
N PHE A 191 -1.43 15.29 14.77
CA PHE A 191 -0.90 14.02 14.28
C PHE A 191 -2.01 12.97 14.36
N LEU A 192 -2.29 12.32 13.24
CA LEU A 192 -3.25 11.23 13.15
C LEU A 192 -2.53 9.93 12.79
N SER A 193 -2.74 8.92 13.60
CA SER A 193 -2.29 7.55 13.35
C SER A 193 -3.51 6.64 13.33
N VAL A 194 -3.61 5.80 12.33
CA VAL A 194 -4.68 4.80 12.17
C VAL A 194 -4.09 3.42 12.34
N GLY A 195 -4.67 2.57 13.21
CA GLY A 195 -4.29 1.18 13.41
C GLY A 195 -3.36 0.90 14.57
#